data_95cf790d833510806a74c3a3e7f7a00f
#
_entry.id   95cf790d833510806a74c3a3e7f7a00f
#
_cell.length_a   1.000
_cell.length_b   1.000
_cell.length_c   1.000
_cell.angle_alpha   90.00
_cell.angle_beta   90.00
_cell.angle_gamma   90.00
#
_symmetry.space_group_name_H-M   'P 1'
#
loop_
_entity.id
_entity.type
_entity.pdbx_description
1 polymer ?
#
loop_
_entity_poly.entity_id
_entity_poly.type
_entity_poly.pdbx_seq_one_letter_code
_entity_poly.pdbx_strand_id
1 'polypeptide(L)'
;MPSTPHPLTDARAQLAEAIQFLGFDDGMRRMLETARKEVTVSIPLRRDDGTMELHIGHRVQHNISRGPAKGGIRYSPNVDLDEVRALAMWMTWKCSLLDLPYGGAKGGVQVDPRAHSERELERLTRRYTSELIPLIGPDKDIPAPDMGTDEQTMAWMMDTYSVATGHTVLGTVTGKPVNLGGSQGRAAATSRGVVYSVLNAMESIGVNPSQATAIVQGFGKVGRGAARFLHEAGVKVLAVADIYSTIRNDKGIDIPALEAFVDETGTVDGFPGADPIPASELFAEGMEILEQALRDQP
;
A
#
# COMPACT_ATOMS: atom_id res chain seq x y z
N MET A 1 -24.83 13.63 6.00
CA MET A 1 -23.38 13.58 5.83
C MET A 1 -23.12 12.99 4.46
N PRO A 2 -22.28 13.57 3.58
CA PRO A 2 -21.93 12.89 2.35
C PRO A 2 -21.26 11.56 2.73
N SER A 3 -21.74 10.46 2.15
CA SER A 3 -21.14 9.14 2.33
C SER A 3 -19.68 9.23 1.90
N THR A 4 -18.77 8.78 2.75
CA THR A 4 -17.35 8.65 2.36
C THR A 4 -17.31 7.83 1.08
N PRO A 5 -16.63 8.29 0.01
CA PRO A 5 -16.56 7.54 -1.26
C PRO A 5 -16.02 6.14 -0.97
N HIS A 6 -16.75 5.12 -1.37
CA HIS A 6 -16.32 3.75 -1.17
C HIS A 6 -15.30 3.40 -2.26
N PRO A 7 -14.11 2.85 -1.95
CA PRO A 7 -13.04 2.60 -2.93
C PRO A 7 -13.49 1.87 -4.20
N LEU A 8 -14.45 0.96 -4.09
CA LEU A 8 -15.00 0.24 -5.25
C LEU A 8 -15.79 1.15 -6.19
N THR A 9 -16.50 2.13 -5.66
CA THR A 9 -17.22 3.12 -6.47
C THR A 9 -16.23 3.96 -7.28
N ASP A 10 -15.13 4.39 -6.65
CA ASP A 10 -14.08 5.18 -7.32
C ASP A 10 -13.37 4.35 -8.41
N ALA A 11 -13.00 3.11 -8.12
CA ALA A 11 -12.36 2.22 -9.09
C ALA A 11 -13.25 1.97 -10.32
N ARG A 12 -14.56 1.79 -10.10
CA ARG A 12 -15.54 1.63 -11.17
C ARG A 12 -15.75 2.90 -11.98
N ALA A 13 -15.77 4.06 -11.34
CA ALA A 13 -15.89 5.35 -12.02
C ALA A 13 -14.68 5.61 -12.94
N GLN A 14 -13.47 5.39 -12.44
CA GLN A 14 -12.23 5.49 -13.23
C GLN A 14 -12.25 4.55 -14.45
N LEU A 15 -12.69 3.31 -14.26
CA LEU A 15 -12.84 2.37 -15.36
C LEU A 15 -13.89 2.85 -16.38
N ALA A 16 -15.05 3.33 -15.93
CA ALA A 16 -16.12 3.80 -16.82
C ALA A 16 -15.66 4.97 -17.70
N GLU A 17 -14.90 5.91 -17.12
CA GLU A 17 -14.30 7.01 -17.86
C GLU A 17 -13.31 6.53 -18.93
N ALA A 18 -12.41 5.61 -18.56
CA ALA A 18 -11.47 5.01 -19.51
C ALA A 18 -12.16 4.24 -20.63
N ILE A 19 -13.21 3.48 -20.35
CA ILE A 19 -14.02 2.75 -21.32
C ILE A 19 -14.69 3.71 -22.32
N GLN A 20 -15.26 4.80 -21.81
CA GLN A 20 -15.87 5.84 -22.65
C GLN A 20 -14.83 6.50 -23.57
N PHE A 21 -13.66 6.85 -23.03
CA PHE A 21 -12.56 7.44 -23.80
C PHE A 21 -12.07 6.52 -24.92
N LEU A 22 -11.97 5.22 -24.65
CA LEU A 22 -11.51 4.21 -25.61
C LEU A 22 -12.60 3.75 -26.59
N GLY A 23 -13.84 4.14 -26.39
CA GLY A 23 -14.96 3.75 -27.25
C GLY A 23 -15.33 2.27 -27.16
N PHE A 24 -15.05 1.62 -26.02
CA PHE A 24 -15.44 0.22 -25.79
C PHE A 24 -16.92 0.10 -25.42
N ASP A 25 -17.49 -1.06 -25.71
CA ASP A 25 -18.88 -1.36 -25.40
C ASP A 25 -19.09 -1.75 -23.91
N ASP A 26 -20.35 -1.86 -23.51
CA ASP A 26 -20.73 -2.22 -22.14
C ASP A 26 -20.37 -3.68 -21.78
N GLY A 27 -20.22 -4.55 -22.76
CA GLY A 27 -19.73 -5.91 -22.55
C GLY A 27 -18.26 -5.92 -22.10
N MET A 28 -17.40 -5.14 -22.76
CA MET A 28 -16.02 -4.95 -22.38
C MET A 28 -15.91 -4.29 -20.99
N ARG A 29 -16.74 -3.28 -20.70
CA ARG A 29 -16.80 -2.66 -19.38
C ARG A 29 -17.07 -3.68 -18.29
N ARG A 30 -18.12 -4.49 -18.43
CA ARG A 30 -18.48 -5.53 -17.44
C ARG A 30 -17.38 -6.58 -17.28
N MET A 31 -16.73 -6.98 -18.35
CA MET A 31 -15.62 -7.94 -18.30
C MET A 31 -14.42 -7.39 -17.52
N LEU A 32 -14.09 -6.11 -17.70
CA LEU A 32 -12.97 -5.46 -17.01
C LEU A 32 -13.30 -5.05 -15.57
N GLU A 33 -14.58 -4.88 -15.23
CA GLU A 33 -15.04 -4.55 -13.89
C GLU A 33 -15.16 -5.78 -12.97
N THR A 34 -15.41 -6.95 -13.57
CA THR A 34 -15.74 -8.16 -12.79
C THR A 34 -14.48 -8.95 -12.45
N ALA A 35 -14.29 -9.21 -11.16
CA ALA A 35 -13.22 -10.07 -10.70
C ALA A 35 -13.39 -11.50 -11.22
N ARG A 36 -12.28 -12.11 -11.66
CA ARG A 36 -12.27 -13.49 -12.16
C ARG A 36 -12.63 -14.51 -11.07
N LYS A 37 -12.12 -14.31 -9.84
CA LYS A 37 -12.34 -15.21 -8.71
C LYS A 37 -12.27 -14.47 -7.40
N GLU A 38 -13.18 -14.80 -6.52
CA GLU A 38 -13.25 -14.27 -5.17
C GLU A 38 -13.41 -15.42 -4.18
N VAL A 39 -12.70 -15.35 -3.07
CA VAL A 39 -12.78 -16.32 -1.99
C VAL A 39 -12.87 -15.57 -0.67
N THR A 40 -13.82 -15.99 0.16
CA THR A 40 -13.98 -15.55 1.54
C THR A 40 -13.80 -16.75 2.44
N VAL A 41 -12.98 -16.60 3.47
CA VAL A 41 -12.66 -17.69 4.41
C VAL A 41 -12.85 -17.25 5.85
N SER A 42 -13.25 -18.19 6.69
CA SER A 42 -13.33 -18.02 8.14
C SER A 42 -12.02 -18.47 8.77
N ILE A 43 -11.47 -17.62 9.63
CA ILE A 43 -10.17 -17.82 10.29
C ILE A 43 -10.39 -17.87 11.80
N PRO A 44 -10.63 -19.07 12.38
CA PRO A 44 -10.68 -19.21 13.83
C PRO A 44 -9.28 -19.00 14.42
N LEU A 45 -9.16 -18.08 15.36
CA LEU A 45 -7.93 -17.73 16.06
C LEU A 45 -8.08 -18.03 17.56
N ARG A 46 -7.19 -18.86 18.08
CA ARG A 46 -7.06 -19.03 19.52
C ARG A 46 -6.11 -17.95 20.05
N ARG A 47 -6.62 -17.11 20.95
CA ARG A 47 -5.85 -16.08 21.64
C ARG A 47 -4.88 -16.68 22.65
N ASP A 48 -3.90 -15.91 23.08
CA ASP A 48 -2.90 -16.33 24.07
C ASP A 48 -3.54 -16.57 25.46
N ASP A 49 -4.65 -15.92 25.76
CA ASP A 49 -5.47 -16.14 26.96
C ASP A 49 -6.37 -17.40 26.86
N GLY A 50 -6.38 -18.08 25.72
CA GLY A 50 -7.16 -19.30 25.46
C GLY A 50 -8.55 -19.04 24.87
N THR A 51 -9.00 -17.80 24.75
CA THR A 51 -10.28 -17.47 24.10
C THR A 51 -10.23 -17.71 22.60
N MET A 52 -11.39 -17.81 21.96
CA MET A 52 -11.52 -18.01 20.51
C MET A 52 -12.12 -16.77 19.86
N GLU A 53 -11.43 -16.26 18.85
CA GLU A 53 -11.93 -15.22 17.94
C GLU A 53 -12.16 -15.80 16.55
N LEU A 54 -13.09 -15.19 15.81
CA LEU A 54 -13.35 -15.54 14.42
C LEU A 54 -13.10 -14.32 13.55
N HIS A 55 -12.13 -14.41 12.65
CA HIS A 55 -11.82 -13.39 11.66
C HIS A 55 -12.31 -13.81 10.27
N ILE A 56 -12.58 -12.83 9.43
CA ILE A 56 -12.93 -13.05 8.02
C ILE A 56 -11.77 -12.59 7.15
N GLY A 57 -11.37 -13.45 6.23
CA GLY A 57 -10.34 -13.18 5.25
C GLY A 57 -10.89 -13.26 3.82
N HIS A 58 -10.36 -12.41 2.94
CA HIS A 58 -10.73 -12.36 1.53
C HIS A 58 -9.50 -12.49 0.64
N ARG A 59 -9.65 -13.13 -0.52
CA ARG A 59 -8.71 -13.05 -1.65
C ARG A 59 -9.48 -12.85 -2.94
N VAL A 60 -9.20 -11.77 -3.66
CA VAL A 60 -9.79 -11.45 -4.96
C VAL A 60 -8.69 -11.49 -6.02
N GLN A 61 -8.87 -12.32 -7.03
CA GLN A 61 -8.10 -12.35 -8.27
C GLN A 61 -8.91 -11.60 -9.32
N HIS A 62 -8.53 -10.37 -9.61
CA HIS A 62 -9.29 -9.54 -10.53
C HIS A 62 -9.02 -9.96 -11.98
N ASN A 63 -7.79 -10.03 -12.41
CA ASN A 63 -7.41 -10.37 -13.77
C ASN A 63 -6.09 -11.15 -13.80
N ILE A 64 -5.97 -12.11 -14.71
CA ILE A 64 -4.75 -12.92 -14.92
C ILE A 64 -4.33 -13.00 -16.38
N SER A 65 -4.87 -12.15 -17.26
CA SER A 65 -4.60 -12.21 -18.69
C SER A 65 -3.15 -11.92 -19.05
N ARG A 66 -2.44 -11.17 -18.20
CA ARG A 66 -1.03 -10.80 -18.40
C ARG A 66 -0.04 -11.70 -17.65
N GLY A 67 -0.51 -12.63 -16.84
CA GLY A 67 0.31 -13.53 -16.04
C GLY A 67 -0.29 -13.81 -14.66
N PRO A 68 0.49 -14.39 -13.74
CA PRO A 68 0.03 -14.70 -12.38
C PRO A 68 -0.56 -13.47 -11.71
N ALA A 69 -1.64 -13.66 -10.95
CA ALA A 69 -2.22 -12.58 -10.17
C ALA A 69 -1.21 -12.06 -9.13
N LYS A 70 -1.17 -10.76 -8.89
CA LYS A 70 -0.22 -10.11 -7.99
C LYS A 70 -0.89 -9.08 -7.12
N GLY A 71 -0.68 -9.16 -5.80
CA GLY A 71 -1.21 -8.15 -4.89
C GLY A 71 -0.97 -8.42 -3.42
N GLY A 72 -1.00 -7.35 -2.62
CA GLY A 72 -0.74 -7.37 -1.18
C GLY A 72 -1.82 -8.07 -0.37
N ILE A 73 -1.46 -8.40 0.88
CA ILE A 73 -2.37 -8.84 1.94
C ILE A 73 -2.45 -7.71 2.97
N ARG A 74 -3.66 -7.23 3.26
CA ARG A 74 -3.92 -6.16 4.22
C ARG A 74 -4.51 -6.71 5.52
N TYR A 75 -3.97 -6.30 6.66
CA TYR A 75 -4.58 -6.52 7.97
C TYR A 75 -5.09 -5.19 8.50
N SER A 76 -6.40 -5.07 8.61
CA SER A 76 -7.06 -3.87 9.14
C SER A 76 -8.45 -4.23 9.65
N PRO A 77 -8.94 -3.60 10.73
CA PRO A 77 -10.30 -3.79 11.20
C PRO A 77 -11.37 -3.36 10.19
N ASN A 78 -11.01 -2.54 9.22
CA ASN A 78 -11.91 -2.01 8.21
C ASN A 78 -11.90 -2.79 6.89
N VAL A 79 -11.14 -3.89 6.79
CA VAL A 79 -11.12 -4.72 5.58
C VAL A 79 -12.49 -5.34 5.34
N ASP A 80 -13.05 -5.08 4.17
CA ASP A 80 -14.22 -5.75 3.62
C ASP A 80 -13.98 -6.24 2.19
N LEU A 81 -14.94 -7.00 1.65
CA LEU A 81 -14.80 -7.59 0.33
C LEU A 81 -14.77 -6.54 -0.80
N ASP A 82 -15.51 -5.45 -0.66
CA ASP A 82 -15.59 -4.40 -1.68
C ASP A 82 -14.31 -3.57 -1.71
N GLU A 83 -13.70 -3.28 -0.56
CA GLU A 83 -12.34 -2.70 -0.52
C GLU A 83 -11.33 -3.60 -1.22
N VAL A 84 -11.38 -4.91 -0.93
CA VAL A 84 -10.46 -5.89 -1.55
C VAL A 84 -10.69 -5.99 -3.06
N ARG A 85 -11.92 -5.89 -3.56
CA ARG A 85 -12.26 -5.82 -5.00
C ARG A 85 -11.63 -4.60 -5.67
N ALA A 86 -11.83 -3.41 -5.07
CA ALA A 86 -11.26 -2.16 -5.58
C ALA A 86 -9.73 -2.24 -5.68
N LEU A 87 -9.09 -2.68 -4.62
CA LEU A 87 -7.64 -2.81 -4.56
C LEU A 87 -7.10 -3.86 -5.56
N ALA A 88 -7.83 -4.94 -5.82
CA ALA A 88 -7.48 -5.94 -6.83
C ALA A 88 -7.59 -5.38 -8.26
N MET A 89 -8.61 -4.56 -8.55
CA MET A 89 -8.74 -3.80 -9.81
C MET A 89 -7.53 -2.88 -10.01
N TRP A 90 -7.21 -2.04 -9.03
CA TRP A 90 -6.07 -1.14 -9.09
C TRP A 90 -4.73 -1.88 -9.25
N MET A 91 -4.58 -3.07 -8.69
CA MET A 91 -3.40 -3.90 -8.95
C MET A 91 -3.31 -4.35 -10.41
N THR A 92 -4.42 -4.66 -11.08
CA THR A 92 -4.43 -4.96 -12.51
C THR A 92 -3.95 -3.76 -13.33
N TRP A 93 -4.50 -2.57 -13.05
CA TRP A 93 -4.10 -1.33 -13.74
C TRP A 93 -2.64 -1.00 -13.47
N LYS A 94 -2.21 -1.08 -12.22
CA LYS A 94 -0.83 -0.80 -11.81
C LYS A 94 0.18 -1.70 -12.52
N CYS A 95 -0.07 -3.00 -12.62
CA CYS A 95 0.81 -3.92 -13.34
C CYS A 95 0.83 -3.63 -14.84
N SER A 96 -0.34 -3.33 -15.42
CA SER A 96 -0.47 -3.02 -16.84
C SER A 96 0.20 -1.71 -17.23
N LEU A 97 0.10 -0.68 -16.39
CA LEU A 97 0.70 0.63 -16.63
C LEU A 97 2.23 0.57 -16.80
N LEU A 98 2.88 -0.31 -16.06
CA LEU A 98 4.34 -0.51 -16.13
C LEU A 98 4.73 -1.71 -16.99
N ASP A 99 3.81 -2.25 -17.80
CA ASP A 99 4.02 -3.42 -18.68
C ASP A 99 4.59 -4.65 -17.95
N LEU A 100 4.21 -4.84 -16.68
CA LEU A 100 4.65 -6.00 -15.91
C LEU A 100 3.85 -7.24 -16.30
N PRO A 101 4.49 -8.42 -16.40
CA PRO A 101 3.84 -9.67 -16.80
C PRO A 101 3.04 -10.29 -15.64
N TYR A 102 2.17 -9.50 -15.01
CA TYR A 102 1.33 -9.90 -13.88
C TYR A 102 -0.10 -9.44 -14.07
N GLY A 103 -1.02 -10.24 -13.57
CA GLY A 103 -2.40 -9.83 -13.33
C GLY A 103 -2.54 -9.04 -12.02
N GLY A 104 -3.79 -8.82 -11.61
CA GLY A 104 -4.09 -8.11 -10.36
C GLY A 104 -4.84 -8.99 -9.36
N ALA A 105 -4.40 -8.94 -8.13
CA ALA A 105 -5.08 -9.53 -6.98
C ALA A 105 -4.95 -8.66 -5.74
N LYS A 106 -5.79 -8.94 -4.75
CA LYS A 106 -5.69 -8.38 -3.41
C LYS A 106 -6.23 -9.38 -2.40
N GLY A 107 -5.67 -9.36 -1.21
CA GLY A 107 -6.23 -10.06 -0.07
C GLY A 107 -6.28 -9.17 1.16
N GLY A 108 -7.00 -9.62 2.16
CA GLY A 108 -7.03 -8.96 3.45
C GLY A 108 -7.74 -9.80 4.49
N VAL A 109 -7.46 -9.49 5.74
CA VAL A 109 -8.15 -10.07 6.90
C VAL A 109 -8.65 -8.93 7.76
N GLN A 110 -9.90 -9.02 8.17
CA GLN A 110 -10.52 -8.09 9.11
C GLN A 110 -9.96 -8.34 10.51
N VAL A 111 -8.89 -7.64 10.86
CA VAL A 111 -8.18 -7.76 12.14
C VAL A 111 -7.41 -6.48 12.45
N ASP A 112 -7.38 -6.04 13.70
CA ASP A 112 -6.42 -5.01 14.14
C ASP A 112 -5.11 -5.68 14.57
N PRO A 113 -4.03 -5.59 13.80
CA PRO A 113 -2.78 -6.25 14.16
C PRO A 113 -2.16 -5.72 15.46
N ARG A 114 -2.49 -4.49 15.87
CA ARG A 114 -1.97 -3.88 17.10
C ARG A 114 -2.61 -4.45 18.37
N ALA A 115 -3.78 -5.08 18.23
CA ALA A 115 -4.50 -5.72 19.33
C ALA A 115 -4.09 -7.20 19.55
N HIS A 116 -3.11 -7.69 18.78
CA HIS A 116 -2.71 -9.10 18.77
C HIS A 116 -1.21 -9.24 18.99
N SER A 117 -0.82 -10.32 19.68
CA SER A 117 0.59 -10.68 19.82
C SER A 117 1.16 -11.19 18.47
N GLU A 118 2.48 -11.17 18.34
CA GLU A 118 3.16 -11.74 17.18
C GLU A 118 2.80 -13.21 16.95
N ARG A 119 2.69 -14.00 18.02
CA ARG A 119 2.28 -15.40 17.96
C ARG A 119 0.84 -15.59 17.49
N GLU A 120 -0.05 -14.68 17.88
CA GLU A 120 -1.44 -14.68 17.41
C GLU A 120 -1.50 -14.35 15.93
N LEU A 121 -0.76 -13.32 15.48
CA LEU A 121 -0.65 -12.96 14.06
C LEU A 121 -0.01 -14.06 13.23
N GLU A 122 0.98 -14.78 13.76
CA GLU A 122 1.54 -15.97 13.11
C GLU A 122 0.48 -17.04 12.89
N ARG A 123 -0.27 -17.41 13.93
CA ARG A 123 -1.35 -18.42 13.85
C ARG A 123 -2.43 -18.00 12.84
N LEU A 124 -2.85 -16.73 12.89
CA LEU A 124 -3.83 -16.17 11.97
C LEU A 124 -3.33 -16.23 10.52
N THR A 125 -2.09 -15.79 10.28
CA THR A 125 -1.47 -15.80 8.95
C THR A 125 -1.32 -17.20 8.38
N ARG A 126 -0.85 -18.15 9.19
CA ARG A 126 -0.71 -19.55 8.77
C ARG A 126 -2.07 -20.17 8.45
N ARG A 127 -3.09 -19.90 9.26
CA ARG A 127 -4.44 -20.39 9.01
C ARG A 127 -5.02 -19.77 7.73
N TYR A 128 -4.92 -18.46 7.55
CA TYR A 128 -5.35 -17.80 6.32
C TYR A 128 -4.63 -18.36 5.10
N THR A 129 -3.31 -18.55 5.18
CA THR A 129 -2.52 -19.09 4.07
C THR A 129 -2.97 -20.52 3.72
N SER A 130 -3.25 -21.36 4.70
CA SER A 130 -3.72 -22.74 4.47
C SER A 130 -5.01 -22.78 3.64
N GLU A 131 -5.94 -21.85 3.88
CA GLU A 131 -7.16 -21.73 3.07
C GLU A 131 -6.88 -21.24 1.63
N LEU A 132 -5.79 -20.50 1.44
CA LEU A 132 -5.42 -19.94 0.13
C LEU A 132 -4.51 -20.85 -0.71
N ILE A 133 -3.97 -21.96 -0.18
CA ILE A 133 -3.06 -22.85 -0.91
C ILE A 133 -3.56 -23.23 -2.32
N PRO A 134 -4.84 -23.54 -2.54
CA PRO A 134 -5.33 -23.87 -3.88
C PRO A 134 -5.24 -22.71 -4.88
N LEU A 135 -5.19 -21.48 -4.39
CA LEU A 135 -5.25 -20.24 -5.18
C LEU A 135 -3.88 -19.63 -5.44
N ILE A 136 -3.02 -19.60 -4.40
CA ILE A 136 -1.72 -18.93 -4.45
C ILE A 136 -0.63 -19.83 -5.01
N GLY A 137 0.48 -19.24 -5.36
CA GLY A 137 1.67 -19.93 -5.86
C GLY A 137 2.38 -19.12 -6.94
N PRO A 138 3.63 -19.45 -7.28
CA PRO A 138 4.47 -18.65 -8.18
C PRO A 138 3.88 -18.46 -9.59
N ASP A 139 3.10 -19.45 -10.07
CA ASP A 139 2.51 -19.42 -11.40
C ASP A 139 1.01 -19.09 -11.41
N LYS A 140 0.42 -18.80 -10.25
CA LYS A 140 -1.03 -18.57 -10.09
C LYS A 140 -1.35 -17.19 -9.54
N ASP A 141 -0.89 -16.95 -8.32
CA ASP A 141 -1.19 -15.75 -7.54
C ASP A 141 -0.13 -15.53 -6.47
N ILE A 142 0.55 -14.40 -6.52
CA ILE A 142 1.72 -14.11 -5.71
C ILE A 142 1.39 -13.00 -4.70
N PRO A 143 1.15 -13.31 -3.43
CA PRO A 143 0.97 -12.33 -2.37
C PRO A 143 2.20 -11.44 -2.13
N ALA A 144 1.97 -10.30 -1.49
CA ALA A 144 2.98 -9.35 -1.07
C ALA A 144 2.55 -8.65 0.23
N PRO A 145 3.43 -7.94 0.94
CA PRO A 145 3.02 -7.12 2.08
C PRO A 145 2.16 -5.93 1.66
N ASP A 146 1.29 -5.50 2.57
CA ASP A 146 0.49 -4.29 2.50
C ASP A 146 0.34 -3.69 3.91
N MET A 147 -0.64 -2.80 4.11
CA MET A 147 -0.93 -2.24 5.43
C MET A 147 -1.21 -3.34 6.46
N GLY A 148 -0.57 -3.24 7.63
CA GLY A 148 -0.71 -4.20 8.73
C GLY A 148 0.03 -5.53 8.54
N THR A 149 0.79 -5.69 7.46
CA THR A 149 1.65 -6.85 7.20
C THR A 149 3.07 -6.43 6.82
N ASP A 150 4.02 -7.35 6.95
CA ASP A 150 5.44 -7.09 6.77
C ASP A 150 6.21 -8.29 6.20
N GLU A 151 7.53 -8.22 6.26
CA GLU A 151 8.42 -9.28 5.81
C GLU A 151 8.23 -10.59 6.59
N GLN A 152 7.97 -10.48 7.91
CA GLN A 152 7.75 -11.64 8.77
C GLN A 152 6.43 -12.34 8.41
N THR A 153 5.37 -11.59 8.15
CA THR A 153 4.10 -12.12 7.66
C THR A 153 4.29 -12.92 6.36
N MET A 154 5.09 -12.39 5.44
CA MET A 154 5.43 -13.08 4.19
C MET A 154 6.27 -14.33 4.42
N ALA A 155 7.17 -14.33 5.40
CA ALA A 155 7.93 -15.52 5.77
C ALA A 155 7.01 -16.64 6.27
N TRP A 156 6.03 -16.34 7.13
CA TRP A 156 5.03 -17.33 7.59
C TRP A 156 4.17 -17.87 6.44
N MET A 157 3.78 -17.02 5.50
CA MET A 157 3.02 -17.45 4.32
C MET A 157 3.84 -18.41 3.44
N MET A 158 5.09 -18.05 3.14
CA MET A 158 5.99 -18.88 2.34
C MET A 158 6.26 -20.23 3.00
N ASP A 159 6.53 -20.23 4.30
CA ASP A 159 6.77 -21.44 5.08
C ASP A 159 5.55 -22.35 5.08
N THR A 160 4.36 -21.80 5.37
CA THR A 160 3.12 -22.56 5.38
C THR A 160 2.81 -23.20 4.02
N TYR A 161 3.01 -22.46 2.93
CA TYR A 161 2.84 -22.97 1.58
C TYR A 161 3.88 -24.08 1.26
N SER A 162 5.13 -23.86 1.63
CA SER A 162 6.23 -24.80 1.38
C SER A 162 6.04 -26.12 2.13
N VAL A 163 5.58 -26.07 3.38
CA VAL A 163 5.22 -27.27 4.17
C VAL A 163 4.11 -28.06 3.47
N ALA A 164 3.07 -27.39 3.01
CA ALA A 164 1.94 -28.04 2.35
C ALA A 164 2.31 -28.67 0.99
N THR A 165 3.29 -28.10 0.27
CA THR A 165 3.77 -28.63 -1.02
C THR A 165 4.91 -29.63 -0.89
N GLY A 166 5.46 -29.79 0.33
CA GLY A 166 6.54 -30.76 0.61
C GLY A 166 7.94 -30.31 0.15
N HIS A 167 8.11 -29.08 -0.29
CA HIS A 167 9.40 -28.50 -0.64
C HIS A 167 9.38 -26.98 -0.54
N THR A 168 10.54 -26.34 -0.42
CA THR A 168 10.67 -24.88 -0.33
C THR A 168 10.30 -24.20 -1.64
N VAL A 169 9.29 -23.31 -1.61
CA VAL A 169 8.83 -22.56 -2.78
C VAL A 169 9.00 -21.05 -2.54
N LEU A 170 10.20 -20.55 -2.81
CA LEU A 170 10.55 -19.15 -2.58
C LEU A 170 9.70 -18.16 -3.39
N GLY A 171 9.25 -18.56 -4.58
CA GLY A 171 8.44 -17.72 -5.47
C GLY A 171 6.98 -17.50 -5.04
N THR A 172 6.53 -18.15 -3.97
CA THR A 172 5.12 -18.08 -3.53
C THR A 172 4.70 -16.66 -3.14
N VAL A 173 5.60 -15.90 -2.56
CA VAL A 173 5.35 -14.51 -2.10
C VAL A 173 6.52 -13.59 -2.45
N THR A 174 6.26 -12.28 -2.51
CA THR A 174 7.30 -11.25 -2.54
C THR A 174 7.33 -10.46 -1.23
N GLY A 175 8.41 -9.70 -1.00
CA GLY A 175 8.55 -8.88 0.21
C GLY A 175 8.90 -9.65 1.48
N LYS A 176 9.36 -10.88 1.36
CA LYS A 176 9.96 -11.67 2.43
C LYS A 176 11.37 -11.21 2.75
N PRO A 177 11.95 -11.58 3.91
CA PRO A 177 13.32 -11.25 4.28
C PRO A 177 14.36 -11.68 3.23
N VAL A 178 15.43 -10.89 3.10
CA VAL A 178 16.49 -11.14 2.09
C VAL A 178 17.14 -12.52 2.29
N ASN A 179 17.40 -12.93 3.52
CA ASN A 179 17.95 -14.25 3.86
C ASN A 179 17.03 -15.43 3.53
N LEU A 180 15.75 -15.15 3.26
CA LEU A 180 14.75 -16.13 2.78
C LEU A 180 14.45 -15.97 1.28
N GLY A 181 15.38 -15.39 0.52
CA GLY A 181 15.24 -15.16 -0.92
C GLY A 181 14.43 -13.92 -1.29
N GLY A 182 14.31 -12.94 -0.38
CA GLY A 182 13.77 -11.62 -0.67
C GLY A 182 14.72 -10.77 -1.53
N SER A 183 14.19 -9.81 -2.27
CA SER A 183 14.98 -8.90 -3.10
C SER A 183 15.57 -7.76 -2.27
N GLN A 184 16.84 -7.46 -2.49
CA GLN A 184 17.49 -6.28 -1.93
C GLN A 184 16.80 -4.99 -2.43
N GLY A 185 16.77 -3.95 -1.58
CA GLY A 185 16.16 -2.65 -1.91
C GLY A 185 14.62 -2.63 -1.85
N ARG A 186 13.94 -3.75 -1.60
CA ARG A 186 12.47 -3.81 -1.52
C ARG A 186 11.89 -2.85 -0.47
N ALA A 187 12.53 -2.70 0.67
CA ALA A 187 12.07 -1.83 1.76
C ALA A 187 11.93 -0.36 1.32
N ALA A 188 12.83 0.11 0.46
CA ALA A 188 12.84 1.48 -0.06
C ALA A 188 12.14 1.63 -1.43
N ALA A 189 11.79 0.53 -2.11
CA ALA A 189 11.37 0.57 -3.51
C ALA A 189 10.13 1.44 -3.77
N THR A 190 9.13 1.38 -2.90
CA THR A 190 7.90 2.17 -3.05
C THR A 190 8.18 3.65 -2.92
N SER A 191 8.91 4.06 -1.89
CA SER A 191 9.28 5.46 -1.65
C SER A 191 10.19 6.01 -2.76
N ARG A 192 11.15 5.22 -3.24
CA ARG A 192 11.99 5.62 -4.39
C ARG A 192 11.16 5.80 -5.66
N GLY A 193 10.22 4.90 -5.92
CA GLY A 193 9.32 5.01 -7.07
C GLY A 193 8.48 6.28 -7.03
N VAL A 194 7.95 6.66 -5.86
CA VAL A 194 7.25 7.94 -5.68
C VAL A 194 8.17 9.10 -6.02
N VAL A 195 9.37 9.15 -5.44
CA VAL A 195 10.29 10.27 -5.65
C VAL A 195 10.80 10.34 -7.08
N TYR A 196 11.07 9.20 -7.73
CA TYR A 196 11.42 9.21 -9.16
C TYR A 196 10.31 9.80 -10.02
N SER A 197 9.04 9.45 -9.74
CA SER A 197 7.90 10.04 -10.46
C SER A 197 7.79 11.55 -10.22
N VAL A 198 8.00 12.00 -8.98
CA VAL A 198 8.00 13.44 -8.64
C VAL A 198 9.14 14.17 -9.35
N LEU A 199 10.36 13.65 -9.31
CA LEU A 199 11.52 14.29 -9.96
C LEU A 199 11.35 14.33 -11.49
N ASN A 200 10.83 13.29 -12.11
CA ASN A 200 10.52 13.29 -13.55
C ASN A 200 9.43 14.31 -13.90
N ALA A 201 8.41 14.44 -13.05
CA ALA A 201 7.39 15.47 -13.23
C ALA A 201 7.98 16.88 -13.11
N MET A 202 8.83 17.13 -12.09
CA MET A 202 9.55 18.41 -11.95
C MET A 202 10.39 18.72 -13.18
N GLU A 203 11.14 17.75 -13.70
CA GLU A 203 11.94 17.90 -14.91
C GLU A 203 11.06 18.28 -16.12
N SER A 204 9.92 17.62 -16.30
CA SER A 204 9.01 17.87 -17.43
C SER A 204 8.41 19.28 -17.44
N ILE A 205 8.30 19.94 -16.27
CA ILE A 205 7.79 21.31 -16.12
C ILE A 205 8.92 22.32 -15.82
N GLY A 206 10.19 21.91 -15.90
CA GLY A 206 11.35 22.79 -15.72
C GLY A 206 11.60 23.24 -14.26
N VAL A 207 11.10 22.53 -13.27
CA VAL A 207 11.31 22.84 -11.84
C VAL A 207 12.60 22.20 -11.35
N ASN A 208 13.50 23.02 -10.79
CA ASN A 208 14.73 22.52 -10.17
C ASN A 208 14.44 22.01 -8.75
N PRO A 209 14.76 20.74 -8.43
CA PRO A 209 14.53 20.17 -7.09
C PRO A 209 15.11 21.00 -5.94
N SER A 210 16.29 21.63 -6.13
CA SER A 210 16.92 22.46 -5.10
C SER A 210 16.17 23.77 -4.78
N GLN A 211 15.24 24.17 -5.62
CA GLN A 211 14.38 25.35 -5.43
C GLN A 211 12.94 24.96 -5.03
N ALA A 212 12.64 23.67 -5.06
CA ALA A 212 11.33 23.16 -4.76
C ALA A 212 11.13 22.94 -3.25
N THR A 213 9.87 23.04 -2.85
CA THR A 213 9.41 22.68 -1.50
C THR A 213 8.43 21.51 -1.56
N ALA A 214 8.31 20.77 -0.49
CA ALA A 214 7.40 19.63 -0.39
C ALA A 214 6.71 19.59 0.96
N ILE A 215 5.50 19.02 0.93
CA ILE A 215 4.71 18.64 2.10
C ILE A 215 4.50 17.13 2.03
N VAL A 216 4.69 16.43 3.14
CA VAL A 216 4.54 14.97 3.21
C VAL A 216 3.43 14.61 4.17
N GLN A 217 2.31 14.19 3.61
CA GLN A 217 1.16 13.69 4.39
C GLN A 217 1.30 12.19 4.61
N GLY A 218 1.46 11.78 5.86
CA GLY A 218 1.71 10.41 6.27
C GLY A 218 3.20 10.09 6.41
N PHE A 219 3.66 9.84 7.65
CA PHE A 219 5.07 9.52 7.96
C PHE A 219 5.28 8.04 8.31
N GLY A 220 4.48 7.16 7.67
CA GLY A 220 4.67 5.71 7.69
C GLY A 220 5.77 5.25 6.70
N LYS A 221 5.84 3.94 6.42
CA LYS A 221 6.90 3.35 5.55
C LYS A 221 7.15 4.12 4.25
N VAL A 222 6.09 4.52 3.54
CA VAL A 222 6.23 5.18 2.24
C VAL A 222 6.55 6.64 2.38
N GLY A 223 5.79 7.39 3.19
CA GLY A 223 6.00 8.83 3.35
C GLY A 223 7.33 9.18 4.00
N ARG A 224 7.75 8.44 5.04
CA ARG A 224 9.06 8.59 5.65
C ARG A 224 10.19 8.41 4.64
N GLY A 225 10.15 7.33 3.85
CA GLY A 225 11.14 7.10 2.80
C GLY A 225 11.06 8.13 1.68
N ALA A 226 9.86 8.61 1.32
CA ALA A 226 9.70 9.68 0.33
C ALA A 226 10.31 11.00 0.84
N ALA A 227 10.06 11.40 2.08
CA ALA A 227 10.67 12.57 2.70
C ALA A 227 12.20 12.50 2.66
N ARG A 228 12.79 11.34 3.01
CA ARG A 228 14.23 11.11 2.93
C ARG A 228 14.77 11.30 1.52
N PHE A 229 14.18 10.64 0.53
CA PHE A 229 14.67 10.71 -0.85
C PHE A 229 14.44 12.07 -1.52
N LEU A 230 13.38 12.80 -1.15
CA LEU A 230 13.18 14.19 -1.55
C LEU A 230 14.28 15.08 -0.94
N HIS A 231 14.58 14.93 0.34
CA HIS A 231 15.65 15.63 1.01
C HIS A 231 17.02 15.33 0.38
N GLU A 232 17.34 14.07 0.09
CA GLU A 232 18.55 13.65 -0.62
C GLU A 232 18.66 14.28 -2.03
N ALA A 233 17.52 14.50 -2.70
CA ALA A 233 17.44 15.16 -4.01
C ALA A 233 17.52 16.70 -3.92
N GLY A 234 17.62 17.27 -2.73
CA GLY A 234 17.72 18.71 -2.48
C GLY A 234 16.37 19.44 -2.36
N VAL A 235 15.25 18.72 -2.39
CA VAL A 235 13.92 19.31 -2.15
C VAL A 235 13.78 19.65 -0.67
N LYS A 236 13.30 20.85 -0.36
CA LYS A 236 13.07 21.29 1.00
C LYS A 236 11.72 20.81 1.51
N VAL A 237 11.70 19.89 2.48
CA VAL A 237 10.47 19.42 3.13
C VAL A 237 10.07 20.43 4.20
N LEU A 238 8.94 21.12 4.03
CA LEU A 238 8.46 22.16 4.95
C LEU A 238 7.53 21.61 6.02
N ALA A 239 6.70 20.62 5.71
CA ALA A 239 5.76 20.06 6.65
C ALA A 239 5.64 18.54 6.50
N VAL A 240 5.38 17.89 7.63
CA VAL A 240 5.16 16.45 7.71
C VAL A 240 3.99 16.18 8.64
N ALA A 241 3.12 15.24 8.25
CA ALA A 241 2.04 14.76 9.10
C ALA A 241 2.12 13.25 9.29
N ASP A 242 1.82 12.78 10.49
CA ASP A 242 1.47 11.39 10.77
C ASP A 242 -0.02 11.27 11.17
N ILE A 243 -0.40 10.14 11.76
CA ILE A 243 -1.78 9.92 12.22
C ILE A 243 -2.12 10.68 13.52
N TYR A 244 -1.11 11.22 14.20
CA TYR A 244 -1.27 11.87 15.52
C TYR A 244 -1.10 13.37 15.44
N SER A 245 -0.16 13.87 14.62
CA SER A 245 0.23 15.27 14.59
C SER A 245 0.68 15.72 13.20
N THR A 246 0.67 17.04 13.01
CA THR A 246 1.24 17.72 11.85
C THR A 246 2.23 18.77 12.32
N ILE A 247 3.43 18.76 11.76
CA ILE A 247 4.51 19.68 12.11
C ILE A 247 5.02 20.44 10.89
N ARG A 248 5.50 21.67 11.09
CA ARG A 248 5.99 22.57 10.05
C ARG A 248 7.25 23.31 10.46
N ASN A 249 8.16 23.50 9.50
CA ASN A 249 9.27 24.40 9.60
C ASN A 249 9.53 25.08 8.26
N ASP A 250 9.27 26.37 8.13
CA ASP A 250 9.42 27.12 6.86
C ASP A 250 10.87 27.20 6.38
N LYS A 251 11.84 26.93 7.24
CA LYS A 251 13.26 26.83 6.87
C LYS A 251 13.63 25.44 6.33
N GLY A 252 12.70 24.47 6.43
CA GLY A 252 12.88 23.07 6.10
C GLY A 252 13.12 22.21 7.34
N ILE A 253 12.49 21.04 7.36
CA ILE A 253 12.64 20.03 8.42
C ILE A 253 13.92 19.23 8.15
N ASP A 254 14.73 19.04 9.19
CA ASP A 254 15.86 18.09 9.18
C ASP A 254 15.30 16.66 9.19
N ILE A 255 15.21 16.04 8.02
CA ILE A 255 14.60 14.73 7.86
C ILE A 255 15.38 13.63 8.58
N PRO A 256 16.72 13.55 8.52
CA PRO A 256 17.49 12.61 9.34
C PRO A 256 17.22 12.73 10.84
N ALA A 257 17.17 13.94 11.37
CA ALA A 257 16.87 14.18 12.78
C ALA A 257 15.43 13.78 13.13
N LEU A 258 14.47 14.10 12.26
CA LEU A 258 13.07 13.68 12.45
C LEU A 258 12.92 12.15 12.41
N GLU A 259 13.64 11.46 11.53
CA GLU A 259 13.60 10.00 11.47
C GLU A 259 14.11 9.36 12.76
N ALA A 260 15.22 9.85 13.30
CA ALA A 260 15.76 9.39 14.58
C ALA A 260 14.77 9.64 15.73
N PHE A 261 14.15 10.81 15.77
CA PHE A 261 13.12 11.14 16.76
C PHE A 261 11.92 10.21 16.69
N VAL A 262 11.42 9.93 15.49
CA VAL A 262 10.27 9.01 15.28
C VAL A 262 10.65 7.56 15.63
N ASP A 263 11.89 7.14 15.44
CA ASP A 263 12.35 5.81 15.87
C ASP A 263 12.28 5.64 17.41
N GLU A 264 12.46 6.72 18.17
CA GLU A 264 12.39 6.71 19.62
C GLU A 264 10.95 6.90 20.16
N THR A 265 10.16 7.77 19.51
CA THR A 265 8.86 8.22 20.04
C THR A 265 7.66 7.56 19.36
N GLY A 266 7.83 7.05 18.14
CA GLY A 266 6.74 6.50 17.34
C GLY A 266 5.85 7.53 16.64
N THR A 267 6.14 8.83 16.78
CA THR A 267 5.33 9.92 16.21
C THR A 267 6.19 11.13 15.84
N VAL A 268 5.68 11.99 14.95
CA VAL A 268 6.29 13.31 14.68
C VAL A 268 5.93 14.36 15.74
N ASP A 269 4.96 14.06 16.61
CA ASP A 269 4.51 14.99 17.64
C ASP A 269 5.63 15.35 18.63
N GLY A 270 5.78 16.65 18.90
CA GLY A 270 6.81 17.15 19.81
C GLY A 270 8.23 17.17 19.23
N PHE A 271 8.44 16.96 17.94
CA PHE A 271 9.76 17.10 17.32
C PHE A 271 10.30 18.53 17.48
N PRO A 272 11.46 18.74 18.13
CA PRO A 272 11.94 20.07 18.49
C PRO A 272 12.41 20.92 17.29
N GLY A 273 12.52 20.31 16.11
CA GLY A 273 12.93 20.99 14.85
C GLY A 273 11.79 21.57 14.03
N ALA A 274 10.56 21.57 14.53
CA ALA A 274 9.38 22.09 13.83
C ALA A 274 8.26 22.45 14.81
N ASP A 275 7.37 23.34 14.38
CA ASP A 275 6.22 23.76 15.18
C ASP A 275 4.98 22.90 14.84
N PRO A 276 4.11 22.56 15.80
CA PRO A 276 2.86 21.89 15.52
C PRO A 276 1.88 22.84 14.82
N ILE A 277 1.19 22.33 13.79
CA ILE A 277 0.14 23.06 13.08
C ILE A 277 -1.14 22.21 12.99
N PRO A 278 -2.33 22.83 12.85
CA PRO A 278 -3.55 22.10 12.55
C PRO A 278 -3.44 21.33 11.23
N ALA A 279 -3.92 20.09 11.18
CA ALA A 279 -3.92 19.28 9.95
C ALA A 279 -4.67 19.96 8.78
N SER A 280 -5.67 20.80 9.10
CA SER A 280 -6.41 21.58 8.10
C SER A 280 -5.55 22.59 7.33
N GLU A 281 -4.50 23.13 7.94
CA GLU A 281 -3.57 24.05 7.29
C GLU A 281 -2.73 23.34 6.22
N LEU A 282 -2.32 22.09 6.49
CA LEU A 282 -1.60 21.27 5.53
C LEU A 282 -2.43 21.02 4.25
N PHE A 283 -3.73 20.75 4.43
CA PHE A 283 -4.64 20.52 3.32
C PHE A 283 -4.90 21.79 2.50
N ALA A 284 -5.11 22.93 3.16
CA ALA A 284 -5.37 24.20 2.50
C ALA A 284 -4.20 24.59 1.57
N GLU A 285 -2.96 24.49 2.06
CA GLU A 285 -1.76 24.81 1.27
C GLU A 285 -1.56 23.84 0.10
N GLY A 286 -1.80 22.53 0.32
CA GLY A 286 -1.75 21.54 -0.76
C GLY A 286 -2.79 21.79 -1.85
N MET A 287 -4.00 22.19 -1.49
CA MET A 287 -5.06 22.55 -2.43
C MET A 287 -4.74 23.82 -3.20
N GLU A 288 -4.20 24.87 -2.56
CA GLU A 288 -3.78 26.10 -3.24
C GLU A 288 -2.70 25.83 -4.28
N ILE A 289 -1.71 25.00 -3.95
CA ILE A 289 -0.65 24.59 -4.88
C ILE A 289 -1.24 23.84 -6.08
N LEU A 290 -2.16 22.91 -5.84
CA LEU A 290 -2.81 22.13 -6.89
C LEU A 290 -3.69 23.02 -7.79
N GLU A 291 -4.49 23.90 -7.21
CA GLU A 291 -5.34 24.84 -7.96
C GLU A 291 -4.52 25.83 -8.78
N GLN A 292 -3.39 26.29 -8.26
CA GLN A 292 -2.47 27.14 -9.01
C GLN A 292 -1.87 26.39 -10.21
N ALA A 293 -1.38 25.16 -9.98
CA ALA A 293 -0.84 24.31 -11.05
C ALA A 293 -1.86 24.00 -12.15
N LEU A 294 -3.13 23.83 -11.80
CA LEU A 294 -4.21 23.60 -12.76
C LEU A 294 -4.58 24.87 -13.55
N ARG A 295 -4.45 26.06 -12.94
CA ARG A 295 -4.68 27.36 -13.62
C ARG A 295 -3.58 27.72 -14.61
N ASP A 296 -2.35 27.30 -14.33
CA ASP A 296 -1.16 27.62 -15.14
C ASP A 296 -0.94 26.60 -16.29
N GLN A 297 -1.81 25.61 -16.46
CA GLN A 297 -1.79 24.72 -17.62
C GLN A 297 -2.40 25.45 -18.85
N PRO A 298 -1.69 25.43 -20.01
CA PRO A 298 -2.15 26.06 -21.25
C PRO A 298 -3.39 25.38 -21.84
#